data_cf8d003f5d9e398fb863be1490930f5e
#
_entry.id   cf8d003f5d9e398fb863be1490930f5e
#
_cell.length_a   1.000
_cell.length_b   1.000
_cell.length_c   1.000
_cell.angle_alpha   90.00
_cell.angle_beta   90.00
_cell.angle_gamma   90.00
#
_symmetry.space_group_name_H-M   'P 1'
#
loop_
_entity.id
_entity.type
_entity.pdbx_description
1 polymer ?
#
loop_
_entity_poly.entity_id
_entity_poly.type
_entity_poly.pdbx_seq_one_letter_code
_entity_poly.pdbx_strand_id
1 'polypeptide(L)'
;MKSKSYLINKFLIILLFLSLFQTSSDAENIKNFVINGNDRVSNETIIMFSNLEIGENISDTTLNKALKDLYFTDYFKNVDISFSKGTININVDENPIVQAVKITGIKSNNIYENIKKSTNRIEKYPFVESKINDQVILLKNILKSYGYYFVKLDTFIVTNTNNSVDL
;
A
#
# COMPACT_ATOMS: atom_id res chain seq x y z
N MET A 1 -27.03 -47.50 -43.76
CA MET A 1 -27.42 -47.06 -42.36
C MET A 1 -26.35 -47.28 -41.26
N LYS A 2 -25.38 -48.19 -41.40
CA LYS A 2 -24.36 -48.45 -40.37
C LYS A 2 -23.27 -47.34 -40.16
N SER A 3 -23.01 -46.50 -41.17
CA SER A 3 -21.97 -45.47 -41.10
C SER A 3 -22.36 -44.26 -40.19
N LYS A 4 -23.62 -43.83 -40.18
CA LYS A 4 -24.10 -42.72 -39.36
C LYS A 4 -24.06 -43.03 -37.86
N SER A 5 -24.40 -44.27 -37.48
CA SER A 5 -24.38 -44.72 -36.09
C SER A 5 -22.95 -44.74 -35.51
N TYR A 6 -21.94 -45.10 -36.31
CA TYR A 6 -20.54 -45.13 -35.89
C TYR A 6 -19.97 -43.72 -35.65
N LEU A 7 -20.34 -42.74 -36.47
CA LEU A 7 -19.97 -41.34 -36.31
C LEU A 7 -20.61 -40.72 -35.06
N ILE A 8 -21.87 -41.04 -34.79
CA ILE A 8 -22.59 -40.55 -33.59
C ILE A 8 -21.93 -41.11 -32.30
N ASN A 9 -21.60 -42.42 -32.29
CA ASN A 9 -20.93 -43.03 -31.15
C ASN A 9 -19.52 -42.42 -30.88
N LYS A 10 -18.74 -42.17 -31.95
CA LYS A 10 -17.44 -41.46 -31.78
C LYS A 10 -17.62 -40.06 -31.24
N PHE A 11 -18.59 -39.32 -31.70
CA PHE A 11 -18.87 -37.97 -31.21
C PHE A 11 -19.34 -37.96 -29.77
N LEU A 12 -20.14 -38.93 -29.34
CA LEU A 12 -20.58 -39.10 -27.95
C LEU A 12 -19.40 -39.45 -27.02
N ILE A 13 -18.48 -40.30 -27.49
CA ILE A 13 -17.28 -40.67 -26.72
C ILE A 13 -16.36 -39.45 -26.55
N ILE A 14 -16.18 -38.62 -27.57
CA ILE A 14 -15.39 -37.40 -27.51
C ILE A 14 -16.04 -36.38 -26.55
N LEU A 15 -17.36 -36.23 -26.61
CA LEU A 15 -18.12 -35.33 -25.72
C LEU A 15 -18.03 -35.80 -24.26
N LEU A 16 -18.10 -37.11 -24.02
CA LEU A 16 -17.91 -37.70 -22.70
C LEU A 16 -16.47 -37.50 -22.17
N PHE A 17 -15.47 -37.56 -23.05
CA PHE A 17 -14.08 -37.34 -22.68
C PHE A 17 -13.80 -35.85 -22.35
N LEU A 18 -14.44 -34.91 -23.07
CA LEU A 18 -14.34 -33.48 -22.76
C LEU A 18 -14.99 -33.13 -21.40
N SER A 19 -16.02 -33.83 -20.98
CA SER A 19 -16.67 -33.56 -19.68
C SER A 19 -15.86 -34.02 -18.48
N LEU A 20 -14.84 -34.86 -18.66
CA LEU A 20 -13.95 -35.34 -17.61
C LEU A 20 -12.81 -34.35 -17.27
N PHE A 21 -12.59 -33.31 -18.08
CA PHE A 21 -11.60 -32.28 -17.86
C PHE A 21 -12.17 -31.01 -17.19
N GLN A 22 -13.24 -31.14 -16.42
CA GLN A 22 -13.65 -30.04 -15.54
C GLN A 22 -12.65 -30.01 -14.35
N THR A 23 -11.58 -29.24 -14.51
CA THR A 23 -10.74 -28.87 -13.37
C THR A 23 -11.59 -27.98 -12.46
N SER A 24 -12.04 -28.54 -11.35
CA SER A 24 -12.58 -27.75 -10.25
C SER A 24 -11.46 -26.82 -9.81
N SER A 25 -11.59 -25.53 -10.10
CA SER A 25 -10.79 -24.53 -9.40
C SER A 25 -11.35 -24.49 -7.97
N ASP A 26 -10.77 -25.29 -7.07
CA ASP A 26 -11.02 -25.15 -5.64
C ASP A 26 -10.57 -23.76 -5.26
N ALA A 27 -11.52 -22.87 -4.98
CA ALA A 27 -11.23 -21.57 -4.39
C ALA A 27 -10.66 -21.85 -2.98
N GLU A 28 -9.35 -21.74 -2.84
CA GLU A 28 -8.68 -22.04 -1.58
C GLU A 28 -8.87 -20.86 -0.63
N ASN A 29 -9.33 -21.15 0.60
CA ASN A 29 -9.59 -20.15 1.63
C ASN A 29 -8.31 -19.82 2.41
N ILE A 30 -8.23 -18.58 2.93
CA ILE A 30 -7.17 -18.15 3.83
C ILE A 30 -7.24 -18.96 5.13
N LYS A 31 -6.13 -19.61 5.49
CA LYS A 31 -5.96 -20.37 6.73
C LYS A 31 -4.96 -19.71 7.68
N ASN A 32 -3.98 -18.98 7.11
CA ASN A 32 -2.90 -18.37 7.87
C ASN A 32 -2.34 -17.13 7.18
N PHE A 33 -1.66 -16.28 7.98
CA PHE A 33 -0.86 -15.14 7.51
C PHE A 33 0.58 -15.29 7.94
N VAL A 34 1.51 -14.98 7.03
CA VAL A 34 2.94 -14.86 7.30
C VAL A 34 3.34 -13.46 6.87
N ILE A 35 3.88 -12.68 7.80
CA ILE A 35 4.25 -11.28 7.57
C ILE A 35 5.73 -11.13 7.87
N ASN A 36 6.45 -10.44 6.98
CA ASN A 36 7.88 -10.20 7.09
C ASN A 36 8.23 -8.75 6.72
N GLY A 37 9.34 -8.26 7.26
CA GLY A 37 9.90 -6.96 6.92
C GLY A 37 9.29 -5.80 7.69
N ASN A 38 8.29 -6.05 8.52
CA ASN A 38 7.77 -5.05 9.45
C ASN A 38 8.68 -4.92 10.69
N ASP A 39 8.81 -3.70 11.17
CA ASP A 39 9.62 -3.34 12.34
C ASP A 39 8.76 -2.60 13.39
N ARG A 40 8.03 -1.58 12.97
CA ARG A 40 7.18 -0.76 13.84
C ARG A 40 5.70 -1.12 13.76
N VAL A 41 5.23 -1.53 12.57
CA VAL A 41 3.83 -1.88 12.36
C VAL A 41 3.62 -3.34 12.74
N SER A 42 2.71 -3.63 13.69
CA SER A 42 2.46 -5.00 14.13
C SER A 42 1.80 -5.85 13.03
N ASN A 43 1.97 -7.17 13.12
CA ASN A 43 1.35 -8.11 12.20
C ASN A 43 -0.17 -7.93 12.13
N GLU A 44 -0.81 -7.78 13.29
CA GLU A 44 -2.26 -7.59 13.42
C GLU A 44 -2.72 -6.31 12.70
N THR A 45 -1.92 -5.24 12.79
CA THR A 45 -2.20 -3.98 12.11
C THR A 45 -2.10 -4.13 10.59
N ILE A 46 -1.10 -4.89 10.10
CA ILE A 46 -0.94 -5.16 8.67
C ILE A 46 -2.10 -6.00 8.15
N ILE A 47 -2.51 -7.04 8.88
CA ILE A 47 -3.68 -7.84 8.54
C ILE A 47 -4.93 -6.95 8.48
N MET A 48 -5.15 -6.11 9.49
CA MET A 48 -6.28 -5.18 9.50
C MET A 48 -6.27 -4.22 8.31
N PHE A 49 -5.11 -3.66 7.96
CA PHE A 49 -4.98 -2.76 6.79
C PHE A 49 -5.20 -3.48 5.46
N SER A 50 -4.86 -4.76 5.36
CA SER A 50 -5.06 -5.55 4.14
C SER A 50 -6.54 -5.85 3.87
N ASN A 51 -7.42 -5.69 4.86
CA ASN A 51 -8.84 -6.07 4.83
C ASN A 51 -9.05 -7.55 4.42
N LEU A 52 -8.10 -8.44 4.73
CA LEU A 52 -8.20 -9.87 4.49
C LEU A 52 -8.53 -10.61 5.79
N GLU A 53 -9.39 -11.63 5.71
CA GLU A 53 -9.83 -12.40 6.87
C GLU A 53 -9.60 -13.91 6.69
N ILE A 54 -9.33 -14.62 7.80
CA ILE A 54 -9.25 -16.09 7.81
C ILE A 54 -10.60 -16.67 7.35
N GLY A 55 -10.54 -17.64 6.45
CA GLY A 55 -11.73 -18.28 5.88
C GLY A 55 -12.25 -17.61 4.60
N GLU A 56 -11.75 -16.44 4.24
CA GLU A 56 -12.11 -15.76 3.00
C GLU A 56 -11.57 -16.50 1.77
N ASN A 57 -12.39 -16.54 0.71
CA ASN A 57 -11.96 -17.04 -0.61
C ASN A 57 -11.09 -16.02 -1.32
N ILE A 58 -9.94 -16.45 -1.80
CA ILE A 58 -8.98 -15.58 -2.48
C ILE A 58 -9.19 -15.58 -3.99
N SER A 59 -9.15 -14.37 -4.54
CA SER A 59 -9.07 -14.09 -5.97
C SER A 59 -7.95 -13.07 -6.23
N ASP A 60 -7.50 -12.99 -7.47
CA ASP A 60 -6.52 -11.96 -7.89
C ASP A 60 -7.04 -10.54 -7.61
N THR A 61 -8.34 -10.32 -7.72
CA THR A 61 -8.96 -9.03 -7.41
C THR A 61 -8.90 -8.70 -5.92
N THR A 62 -9.10 -9.69 -5.05
CA THR A 62 -8.98 -9.54 -3.59
C THR A 62 -7.53 -9.23 -3.20
N LEU A 63 -6.56 -9.97 -3.74
CA LEU A 63 -5.13 -9.70 -3.48
C LEU A 63 -4.71 -8.31 -3.96
N ASN A 64 -5.12 -7.92 -5.18
CA ASN A 64 -4.81 -6.60 -5.72
C ASN A 64 -5.46 -5.47 -4.90
N LYS A 65 -6.65 -5.71 -4.34
CA LYS A 65 -7.29 -4.75 -3.44
C LYS A 65 -6.50 -4.62 -2.14
N ALA A 66 -6.15 -5.74 -1.50
CA ALA A 66 -5.35 -5.75 -0.28
C ALA A 66 -4.00 -5.04 -0.46
N LEU A 67 -3.33 -5.28 -1.60
CA LEU A 67 -2.10 -4.60 -1.97
C LEU A 67 -2.29 -3.07 -2.03
N LYS A 68 -3.35 -2.60 -2.69
CA LYS A 68 -3.68 -1.17 -2.76
C LYS A 68 -4.02 -0.58 -1.40
N ASP A 69 -4.81 -1.29 -0.60
CA ASP A 69 -5.22 -0.84 0.73
C ASP A 69 -3.98 -0.65 1.63
N LEU A 70 -3.00 -1.56 1.57
CA LEU A 70 -1.73 -1.42 2.29
C LEU A 70 -0.91 -0.21 1.79
N TYR A 71 -0.79 0.00 0.48
CA TYR A 71 -0.10 1.19 -0.05
C TYR A 71 -0.80 2.50 0.33
N PHE A 72 -2.12 2.54 0.38
CA PHE A 72 -2.88 3.75 0.76
C PHE A 72 -2.68 4.18 2.21
N THR A 73 -2.13 3.31 3.06
CA THR A 73 -1.80 3.68 4.44
C THR A 73 -0.58 4.60 4.54
N ASP A 74 0.25 4.67 3.49
CA ASP A 74 1.56 5.32 3.45
C ASP A 74 2.63 4.72 4.38
N TYR A 75 2.30 3.73 5.20
CA TYR A 75 3.28 3.10 6.09
C TYR A 75 4.35 2.32 5.33
N PHE A 76 4.06 1.88 4.10
CA PHE A 76 4.92 0.98 3.36
C PHE A 76 5.42 1.60 2.06
N LYS A 77 6.73 1.49 1.85
CA LYS A 77 7.43 1.86 0.62
C LYS A 77 7.26 0.78 -0.44
N ASN A 78 7.38 -0.49 -0.01
CA ASN A 78 7.13 -1.64 -0.84
C ASN A 78 6.21 -2.62 -0.11
N VAL A 79 5.34 -3.28 -0.88
CA VAL A 79 4.48 -4.36 -0.42
C VAL A 79 4.47 -5.44 -1.49
N ASP A 80 4.70 -6.68 -1.08
CA ASP A 80 4.50 -7.87 -1.91
C ASP A 80 3.52 -8.79 -1.20
N ILE A 81 2.47 -9.22 -1.91
CA ILE A 81 1.45 -10.14 -1.38
C ILE A 81 1.36 -11.34 -2.30
N SER A 82 1.44 -12.52 -1.71
CA SER A 82 1.22 -13.77 -2.42
C SER A 82 0.36 -14.74 -1.62
N PHE A 83 -0.38 -15.59 -2.32
CA PHE A 83 -1.20 -16.62 -1.72
C PHE A 83 -0.75 -18.00 -2.20
N SER A 84 -0.53 -18.91 -1.29
CA SER A 84 -0.17 -20.28 -1.60
C SER A 84 -0.60 -21.23 -0.49
N LYS A 85 -1.27 -22.33 -0.84
CA LYS A 85 -1.67 -23.41 0.07
C LYS A 85 -2.40 -22.91 1.33
N GLY A 86 -3.34 -21.96 1.15
CA GLY A 86 -4.11 -21.36 2.23
C GLY A 86 -3.34 -20.34 3.06
N THR A 87 -2.13 -19.98 2.70
CA THR A 87 -1.32 -18.99 3.42
C THR A 87 -1.16 -17.71 2.60
N ILE A 88 -1.51 -16.57 3.19
CA ILE A 88 -1.15 -15.24 2.67
C ILE A 88 0.24 -14.90 3.20
N ASN A 89 1.17 -14.63 2.27
CA ASN A 89 2.49 -14.09 2.60
C ASN A 89 2.49 -12.60 2.25
N ILE A 90 2.78 -11.75 3.22
CA ILE A 90 2.90 -10.30 3.06
C ILE A 90 4.33 -9.91 3.43
N ASN A 91 5.09 -9.40 2.46
CA ASN A 91 6.40 -8.84 2.70
C ASN A 91 6.30 -7.32 2.55
N VAL A 92 6.76 -6.59 3.54
CA VAL A 92 6.68 -5.13 3.56
C VAL A 92 8.06 -4.50 3.76
N ASP A 93 8.21 -3.28 3.25
CA ASP A 93 9.34 -2.39 3.55
C ASP A 93 8.73 -1.08 4.05
N GLU A 94 8.97 -0.74 5.33
CA GLU A 94 8.34 0.41 5.96
C GLU A 94 8.97 1.73 5.51
N ASN A 95 8.12 2.73 5.24
CA ASN A 95 8.56 4.10 5.06
C ASN A 95 9.20 4.63 6.35
N PRO A 96 10.26 5.45 6.26
CA PRO A 96 10.75 6.19 7.42
C PRO A 96 9.65 7.06 8.05
N ILE A 97 9.76 7.37 9.33
CA ILE A 97 8.86 8.32 9.99
C ILE A 97 9.52 9.69 10.04
N VAL A 98 8.74 10.75 9.80
CA VAL A 98 9.19 12.12 10.08
C VAL A 98 9.29 12.31 11.58
N GLN A 99 10.52 12.36 12.11
CA GLN A 99 10.78 12.49 13.54
C GLN A 99 10.63 13.93 14.02
N ALA A 100 11.16 14.87 13.25
CA ALA A 100 11.09 16.31 13.57
C ALA A 100 11.05 17.15 12.28
N VAL A 101 10.42 18.33 12.38
CA VAL A 101 10.46 19.35 11.34
C VAL A 101 11.07 20.63 11.91
N LYS A 102 12.21 21.05 11.37
CA LYS A 102 12.89 22.28 11.75
C LYS A 102 12.65 23.37 10.72
N ILE A 103 12.06 24.48 11.14
CA ILE A 103 11.77 25.63 10.29
C ILE A 103 12.79 26.72 10.59
N THR A 104 13.38 27.29 9.55
CA THR A 104 14.35 28.39 9.67
C THR A 104 14.04 29.51 8.67
N GLY A 105 14.63 30.70 8.88
CA GLY A 105 14.53 31.83 7.96
C GLY A 105 13.29 32.71 8.13
N ILE A 106 12.36 32.40 9.03
CA ILE A 106 11.16 33.20 9.30
C ILE A 106 11.40 34.12 10.47
N LYS A 107 11.31 35.45 10.24
CA LYS A 107 11.52 36.47 11.27
C LYS A 107 10.24 36.82 12.05
N SER A 108 9.08 36.70 11.45
CA SER A 108 7.79 37.02 12.06
C SER A 108 7.28 35.86 12.90
N ASN A 109 7.08 36.05 14.21
CA ASN A 109 6.54 35.03 15.11
C ASN A 109 5.16 34.53 14.68
N ASN A 110 4.27 35.43 14.22
CA ASN A 110 2.94 35.05 13.77
C ASN A 110 2.99 34.10 12.57
N ILE A 111 3.83 34.40 11.59
CA ILE A 111 4.01 33.54 10.40
C ILE A 111 4.67 32.22 10.82
N TYR A 112 5.67 32.27 11.67
CA TYR A 112 6.36 31.08 12.18
C TYR A 112 5.37 30.11 12.86
N GLU A 113 4.53 30.61 13.77
CA GLU A 113 3.57 29.76 14.48
C GLU A 113 2.51 29.16 13.54
N ASN A 114 2.03 29.90 12.54
CA ASN A 114 1.11 29.36 11.53
C ASN A 114 1.73 28.26 10.68
N ILE A 115 2.97 28.44 10.25
CA ILE A 115 3.72 27.44 9.50
C ILE A 115 4.00 26.22 10.37
N LYS A 116 4.47 26.43 11.59
CA LYS A 116 4.73 25.36 12.55
C LYS A 116 3.48 24.52 12.83
N LYS A 117 2.32 25.15 13.02
CA LYS A 117 1.06 24.45 13.20
C LYS A 117 0.69 23.58 11.97
N SER A 118 1.03 24.05 10.78
CA SER A 118 0.81 23.29 9.55
C SER A 118 1.80 22.09 9.44
N THR A 119 3.06 22.29 9.79
CA THR A 119 4.09 21.23 9.70
C THR A 119 4.01 20.19 10.81
N ASN A 120 3.51 20.54 12.00
CA ASN A 120 3.32 19.57 13.09
C ASN A 120 2.43 18.38 12.69
N ARG A 121 1.63 18.54 11.63
CA ARG A 121 0.76 17.47 11.12
C ARG A 121 1.51 16.36 10.40
N ILE A 122 2.76 16.61 9.97
CA ILE A 122 3.57 15.60 9.30
C ILE A 122 4.55 14.92 10.26
N GLU A 123 4.82 15.49 11.44
CA GLU A 123 5.63 14.82 12.46
C GLU A 123 4.94 13.54 12.94
N LYS A 124 5.72 12.49 13.14
CA LYS A 124 5.28 11.14 13.53
C LYS A 124 4.47 10.38 12.45
N TYR A 125 4.33 10.96 11.25
CA TYR A 125 3.72 10.28 10.11
C TYR A 125 4.79 9.71 9.18
N PRO A 126 4.43 8.72 8.35
CA PRO A 126 5.34 8.16 7.36
C PRO A 126 5.85 9.24 6.40
N PHE A 127 7.13 9.17 6.07
CA PHE A 127 7.74 10.04 5.08
C PHE A 127 7.42 9.52 3.68
N VAL A 128 6.61 10.27 2.96
CA VAL A 128 6.29 10.05 1.54
C VAL A 128 6.66 11.31 0.77
N GLU A 129 7.62 11.22 -0.14
CA GLU A 129 8.19 12.39 -0.82
C GLU A 129 7.14 13.25 -1.52
N SER A 130 6.16 12.65 -2.19
CA SER A 130 5.06 13.39 -2.83
C SER A 130 4.27 14.23 -1.83
N LYS A 131 3.98 13.70 -0.63
CA LYS A 131 3.25 14.42 0.42
C LYS A 131 4.08 15.55 1.04
N ILE A 132 5.39 15.39 1.12
CA ILE A 132 6.28 16.49 1.53
C ILE A 132 6.25 17.60 0.47
N ASN A 133 6.26 17.26 -0.81
CA ASN A 133 6.13 18.25 -1.89
C ASN A 133 4.78 18.99 -1.83
N ASP A 134 3.67 18.30 -1.58
CA ASP A 134 2.36 18.91 -1.38
C ASP A 134 2.37 19.85 -0.17
N GLN A 135 3.02 19.45 0.91
CA GLN A 135 3.20 20.30 2.09
C GLN A 135 4.00 21.58 1.76
N VAL A 136 5.08 21.47 0.97
CA VAL A 136 5.86 22.63 0.51
C VAL A 136 4.99 23.60 -0.30
N ILE A 137 4.11 23.09 -1.18
CA ILE A 137 3.16 23.90 -1.93
C ILE A 137 2.19 24.63 -0.98
N LEU A 138 1.67 23.91 0.02
CA LEU A 138 0.78 24.49 1.03
C LEU A 138 1.50 25.62 1.80
N LEU A 139 2.73 25.41 2.23
CA LEU A 139 3.53 26.42 2.93
C LEU A 139 3.80 27.65 2.07
N LYS A 140 4.09 27.47 0.77
CA LYS A 140 4.20 28.61 -0.17
C LYS A 140 2.91 29.40 -0.27
N ASN A 141 1.75 28.73 -0.28
CA ASN A 141 0.45 29.41 -0.33
C ASN A 141 0.16 30.19 0.97
N ILE A 142 0.51 29.64 2.13
CA ILE A 142 0.44 30.35 3.41
C ILE A 142 1.31 31.60 3.36
N LEU A 143 2.56 31.51 2.91
CA LEU A 143 3.46 32.65 2.81
C LEU A 143 2.95 33.71 1.83
N LYS A 144 2.37 33.31 0.69
CA LYS A 144 1.72 34.24 -0.26
C LYS A 144 0.58 35.01 0.38
N SER A 145 -0.21 34.41 1.26
CA SER A 145 -1.30 35.11 1.96
C SER A 145 -0.80 36.21 2.90
N TYR A 146 0.47 36.14 3.32
CA TYR A 146 1.17 37.17 4.07
C TYR A 146 1.94 38.17 3.18
N GLY A 147 1.79 38.09 1.85
CA GLY A 147 2.47 38.98 0.91
C GLY A 147 3.83 38.51 0.40
N TYR A 148 4.29 37.33 0.79
CA TYR A 148 5.56 36.76 0.33
C TYR A 148 5.39 36.00 -0.98
N TYR A 149 5.27 36.70 -2.10
CA TYR A 149 4.97 36.12 -3.42
C TYR A 149 6.16 35.41 -4.07
N PHE A 150 7.39 35.77 -3.75
CA PHE A 150 8.63 35.30 -4.39
C PHE A 150 9.52 34.53 -3.40
N VAL A 151 8.93 33.80 -2.47
CA VAL A 151 9.68 33.04 -1.49
C VAL A 151 10.23 31.75 -2.12
N LYS A 152 11.49 31.45 -1.81
CA LYS A 152 12.12 30.17 -2.06
C LYS A 152 12.02 29.34 -0.77
N LEU A 153 11.49 28.12 -0.88
CA LEU A 153 11.50 27.10 0.16
C LEU A 153 12.38 25.95 -0.30
N ASP A 154 13.41 25.67 0.47
CA ASP A 154 14.27 24.51 0.28
C ASP A 154 13.98 23.50 1.38
N THR A 155 13.87 22.22 1.05
CA THR A 155 13.68 21.12 2.00
C THR A 155 14.96 20.32 2.08
N PHE A 156 15.45 20.10 3.29
CA PHE A 156 16.60 19.25 3.58
C PHE A 156 16.11 18.02 4.33
N ILE A 157 16.53 16.83 3.90
CA ILE A 157 16.15 15.56 4.50
C ILE A 157 17.40 14.96 5.14
N VAL A 158 17.34 14.72 6.43
CA VAL A 158 18.39 14.05 7.19
C VAL A 158 17.88 12.67 7.61
N THR A 159 18.48 11.62 7.07
CA THR A 159 18.12 10.23 7.40
C THR A 159 18.82 9.80 8.69
N ASN A 160 18.05 9.24 9.61
CA ASN A 160 18.51 8.71 10.88
C ASN A 160 18.64 7.17 10.82
N THR A 161 19.41 6.59 11.74
CA THR A 161 19.68 5.14 11.78
C THR A 161 18.47 4.28 12.21
N ASN A 162 17.46 4.90 12.81
CA ASN A 162 16.25 4.25 13.33
C ASN A 162 15.07 4.27 12.33
N ASN A 163 15.35 4.24 11.03
CA ASN A 163 14.38 4.36 9.95
C ASN A 163 13.43 5.57 10.13
N SER A 164 14.02 6.73 10.46
CA SER A 164 13.32 8.01 10.54
C SER A 164 14.06 9.11 9.76
N VAL A 165 13.39 10.23 9.53
CA VAL A 165 13.97 11.40 8.88
C VAL A 165 13.63 12.67 9.67
N ASP A 166 14.56 13.62 9.64
CA ASP A 166 14.33 15.01 10.05
C ASP A 166 14.27 15.89 8.80
N LEU A 167 13.36 16.86 8.81
CA LEU A 167 13.13 17.79 7.70
C LEU A 167 13.51 19.22 8.06
#